data_09a646b6ad27778f6f1e7ddbbe7d9e7a
#
_entry.id   09a646b6ad27778f6f1e7ddbbe7d9e7a
#
_cell.length_a   1.000
_cell.length_b   1.000
_cell.length_c   1.000
_cell.angle_alpha   90.00
_cell.angle_beta   90.00
_cell.angle_gamma   90.00
#
_symmetry.space_group_name_H-M   'P 1'
#
loop_
_entity.id
_entity.type
_entity.pdbx_description
1 polymer ?
#
loop_
_entity_poly.entity_id
_entity_poly.type
_entity_poly.pdbx_seq_one_letter_code
_entity_poly.pdbx_strand_id
1 'polypeptide(L)'
;MDTIKKRYNAIDFLRGFTIISMIIYHGIFDLENFYGFDFNQNFYYFQQYICISFILISGYSTHFSNNFKKKFVILCGLSLLITLGSYMFSKEDAIYFGIIHFFAGATLVHMLIKKYIKKINPKLGLIVNTILFVCLKRIYYGSIFFGKLIPPKALYDLNLFILGLPSENFSSGDYFPLIPWIFLFYMGYFLFDFIKFTKKEASHNIINIMGRHSLLIYFLHQIILIGIFSLIFGF
;
A
#
# COMPACT_ATOMS: atom_id res chain seq x y z
N MET A 1 -34.32 11.54 -14.76
CA MET A 1 -33.19 11.16 -15.62
C MET A 1 -31.99 10.87 -14.71
N ASP A 2 -31.71 9.62 -14.45
CA ASP A 2 -30.52 9.24 -13.66
C ASP A 2 -29.28 9.64 -14.45
N THR A 3 -28.50 10.57 -13.88
CA THR A 3 -27.23 10.97 -14.48
C THR A 3 -26.28 9.77 -14.48
N ILE A 4 -26.05 9.15 -15.63
CA ILE A 4 -25.15 8.01 -15.77
C ILE A 4 -23.76 8.42 -15.24
N LYS A 5 -23.35 7.81 -14.16
CA LYS A 5 -22.08 8.14 -13.48
C LYS A 5 -20.89 7.62 -14.29
N LYS A 6 -20.14 8.54 -14.89
CA LYS A 6 -18.92 8.20 -15.64
C LYS A 6 -17.73 7.93 -14.70
N ARG A 7 -16.98 6.86 -14.94
CA ARG A 7 -15.84 6.41 -14.14
C ARG A 7 -14.65 5.95 -14.98
N TYR A 8 -13.49 5.87 -14.37
CA TYR A 8 -12.28 5.27 -14.96
C TYR A 8 -12.31 3.75 -14.73
N ASN A 9 -13.08 3.01 -15.53
CA ASN A 9 -13.29 1.58 -15.35
C ASN A 9 -11.99 0.77 -15.35
N ALA A 10 -11.00 1.16 -16.14
CA ALA A 10 -9.70 0.50 -16.14
C ALA A 10 -8.99 0.59 -14.78
N ILE A 11 -9.08 1.75 -14.10
CA ILE A 11 -8.48 1.93 -12.78
C ILE A 11 -9.27 1.14 -11.72
N ASP A 12 -10.60 1.17 -11.80
CA ASP A 12 -11.45 0.38 -10.91
C ASP A 12 -11.16 -1.12 -11.11
N PHE A 13 -10.96 -1.59 -12.36
CA PHE A 13 -10.58 -2.96 -12.67
C PHE A 13 -9.21 -3.33 -12.09
N LEU A 14 -8.19 -2.50 -12.32
CA LEU A 14 -6.84 -2.75 -11.78
C LEU A 14 -6.84 -2.83 -10.25
N ARG A 15 -7.57 -1.94 -9.58
CA ARG A 15 -7.74 -2.02 -8.12
C ARG A 15 -8.46 -3.28 -7.67
N GLY A 16 -9.54 -3.67 -8.38
CA GLY A 16 -10.30 -4.87 -8.07
C GLY A 16 -9.46 -6.14 -8.26
N PHE A 17 -8.69 -6.21 -9.33
CA PHE A 17 -7.78 -7.32 -9.55
C PHE A 17 -6.70 -7.41 -8.46
N THR A 18 -6.12 -6.27 -8.08
CA THR A 18 -5.11 -6.22 -7.02
C THR A 18 -5.71 -6.58 -5.66
N ILE A 19 -6.96 -6.18 -5.34
CA ILE A 19 -7.61 -6.52 -4.07
C ILE A 19 -7.94 -8.02 -3.99
N ILE A 20 -8.35 -8.64 -5.10
CA ILE A 20 -8.56 -10.09 -5.17
C ILE A 20 -7.23 -10.82 -4.94
N SER A 21 -6.16 -10.40 -5.60
CA SER A 21 -4.82 -10.96 -5.40
C SER A 21 -4.36 -10.85 -3.95
N MET A 22 -4.66 -9.75 -3.29
CA MET A 22 -4.35 -9.52 -1.88
C MET A 22 -5.13 -10.49 -0.97
N ILE A 23 -6.44 -10.69 -1.20
CA ILE A 23 -7.25 -11.63 -0.41
C ILE A 23 -6.70 -13.05 -0.56
N ILE A 24 -6.34 -13.46 -1.78
CA ILE A 24 -5.73 -14.78 -2.03
C ILE A 24 -4.40 -14.90 -1.28
N TYR A 25 -3.54 -13.88 -1.36
CA TYR A 25 -2.25 -13.89 -0.67
C TYR A 25 -2.43 -14.03 0.85
N HIS A 26 -3.31 -13.23 1.47
CA HIS A 26 -3.55 -13.31 2.91
C HIS A 26 -4.22 -14.62 3.32
N GLY A 27 -5.11 -15.17 2.49
CA GLY A 27 -5.68 -16.49 2.75
C GLY A 27 -4.62 -17.60 2.77
N ILE A 28 -3.67 -17.60 1.82
CA ILE A 28 -2.55 -18.54 1.81
C ILE A 28 -1.65 -18.32 3.05
N PHE A 29 -1.32 -17.06 3.34
CA PHE A 29 -0.48 -16.68 4.47
C PHE A 29 -1.10 -17.14 5.80
N ASP A 30 -2.40 -16.96 6.01
CA ASP A 30 -3.09 -17.38 7.22
C ASP A 30 -3.11 -18.91 7.36
N LEU A 31 -3.36 -19.63 6.25
CA LEU A 31 -3.34 -21.10 6.25
C LEU A 31 -1.95 -21.65 6.61
N GLU A 32 -0.86 -21.04 6.13
CA GLU A 32 0.50 -21.45 6.48
C GLU A 32 0.83 -21.14 7.94
N ASN A 33 0.54 -19.93 8.41
CA ASN A 33 1.05 -19.47 9.71
C ASN A 33 0.17 -19.88 10.89
N PHE A 34 -1.15 -20.05 10.71
CA PHE A 34 -2.07 -20.36 11.80
C PHE A 34 -2.63 -21.80 11.77
N TYR A 35 -2.64 -22.43 10.59
CA TYR A 35 -3.26 -23.74 10.42
C TYR A 35 -2.29 -24.84 9.97
N GLY A 36 -0.99 -24.53 9.85
CA GLY A 36 0.06 -25.51 9.59
C GLY A 36 0.08 -26.10 8.18
N PHE A 37 -0.58 -25.44 7.21
CA PHE A 37 -0.46 -25.82 5.80
C PHE A 37 0.94 -25.46 5.29
N ASP A 38 1.50 -26.30 4.44
CA ASP A 38 2.78 -26.03 3.76
C ASP A 38 2.53 -26.08 2.25
N PHE A 39 2.52 -24.88 1.63
CA PHE A 39 2.39 -24.79 0.16
C PHE A 39 3.72 -24.95 -0.55
N ASN A 40 4.83 -25.03 0.21
CA ASN A 40 6.20 -25.25 -0.31
C ASN A 40 6.59 -24.27 -1.43
N GLN A 41 6.08 -23.03 -1.37
CA GLN A 41 6.30 -21.99 -2.38
C GLN A 41 6.64 -20.65 -1.73
N ASN A 42 7.50 -19.90 -2.41
CA ASN A 42 7.86 -18.55 -1.99
C ASN A 42 6.93 -17.52 -2.67
N PHE A 43 5.97 -17.01 -1.92
CA PHE A 43 5.02 -15.99 -2.39
C PHE A 43 5.55 -14.55 -2.35
N TYR A 44 6.83 -14.32 -2.08
CA TYR A 44 7.43 -12.99 -1.98
C TYR A 44 7.17 -12.13 -3.22
N TYR A 45 7.38 -12.65 -4.43
CA TYR A 45 7.15 -11.88 -5.66
C TYR A 45 5.68 -11.56 -5.88
N PHE A 46 4.78 -12.44 -5.46
CA PHE A 46 3.35 -12.21 -5.53
C PHE A 46 2.93 -11.09 -4.56
N GLN A 47 3.41 -11.10 -3.32
CA GLN A 47 3.24 -10.02 -2.37
C GLN A 47 3.78 -8.68 -2.91
N GLN A 48 5.01 -8.68 -3.46
CA GLN A 48 5.60 -7.46 -4.03
C GLN A 48 4.78 -6.90 -5.19
N TYR A 49 4.26 -7.77 -6.07
CA TYR A 49 3.34 -7.37 -7.14
C TYR A 49 2.11 -6.65 -6.58
N ILE A 50 1.47 -7.19 -5.55
CA ILE A 50 0.28 -6.62 -4.92
C ILE A 50 0.60 -5.22 -4.36
N CYS A 51 1.65 -5.12 -3.55
CA CYS A 51 2.05 -3.87 -2.91
C CYS A 51 2.44 -2.79 -3.92
N ILE A 52 3.26 -3.14 -4.92
CA ILE A 52 3.68 -2.23 -5.98
C ILE A 52 2.45 -1.73 -6.75
N SER A 53 1.53 -2.62 -7.12
CA SER A 53 0.32 -2.27 -7.85
C SER A 53 -0.58 -1.31 -7.07
N PHE A 54 -0.86 -1.58 -5.79
CA PHE A 54 -1.66 -0.69 -4.95
C PHE A 54 -1.04 0.70 -4.82
N ILE A 55 0.26 0.79 -4.59
CA ILE A 55 0.95 2.06 -4.40
C ILE A 55 0.98 2.87 -5.70
N LEU A 56 1.31 2.25 -6.85
CA LEU A 56 1.30 2.89 -8.16
C LEU A 56 -0.09 3.41 -8.52
N ILE A 57 -1.14 2.57 -8.38
CA ILE A 57 -2.53 2.96 -8.67
C ILE A 57 -2.98 4.09 -7.73
N SER A 58 -2.56 4.08 -6.47
CA SER A 58 -2.88 5.15 -5.52
C SER A 58 -2.23 6.47 -5.92
N GLY A 59 -0.94 6.47 -6.30
CA GLY A 59 -0.25 7.63 -6.81
C GLY A 59 -0.90 8.20 -8.06
N TYR A 60 -1.19 7.36 -9.06
CA TYR A 60 -1.90 7.72 -10.27
C TYR A 60 -3.26 8.37 -9.96
N SER A 61 -3.98 7.85 -9.00
CA SER A 61 -5.34 8.26 -8.64
C SER A 61 -5.41 9.59 -7.91
N THR A 62 -4.28 10.17 -7.49
CA THR A 62 -4.27 11.51 -6.88
C THR A 62 -4.78 12.58 -7.83
N HIS A 63 -4.61 12.39 -9.14
CA HIS A 63 -5.12 13.31 -10.18
C HIS A 63 -6.66 13.41 -10.21
N PHE A 64 -7.37 12.45 -9.63
CA PHE A 64 -8.83 12.40 -9.57
C PHE A 64 -9.39 12.75 -8.19
N SER A 65 -8.51 12.95 -7.21
CA SER A 65 -8.92 13.22 -5.82
C SER A 65 -9.08 14.71 -5.59
N ASN A 66 -10.27 15.12 -5.12
CA ASN A 66 -10.56 16.52 -4.84
C ASN A 66 -10.47 16.86 -3.34
N ASN A 67 -10.62 15.88 -2.44
CA ASN A 67 -10.67 16.11 -1.00
C ASN A 67 -9.60 15.30 -0.24
N PHE A 68 -8.36 15.75 -0.34
CA PHE A 68 -7.22 15.12 0.35
C PHE A 68 -7.33 15.19 1.87
N LYS A 69 -7.91 16.26 2.44
CA LYS A 69 -8.11 16.38 3.91
C LYS A 69 -9.01 15.28 4.42
N LYS A 70 -10.18 15.08 3.79
CA LYS A 70 -11.09 13.99 4.15
C LYS A 70 -10.45 12.63 3.99
N LYS A 71 -9.72 12.40 2.88
CA LYS A 71 -9.00 11.15 2.64
C LYS A 71 -7.96 10.90 3.73
N PHE A 72 -7.18 11.91 4.10
CA PHE A 72 -6.18 11.81 5.16
C PHE A 72 -6.79 11.42 6.50
N VAL A 73 -7.86 12.12 6.93
CA VAL A 73 -8.54 11.82 8.21
C VAL A 73 -9.09 10.39 8.24
N ILE A 74 -9.72 9.95 7.14
CA ILE A 74 -10.23 8.55 7.04
C ILE A 74 -9.08 7.54 7.14
N LEU A 75 -7.99 7.77 6.42
CA LEU A 75 -6.83 6.87 6.45
C LEU A 75 -6.17 6.84 7.83
N CYS A 76 -6.04 7.98 8.52
CA CYS A 76 -5.54 8.01 9.90
C CYS A 76 -6.44 7.23 10.86
N GLY A 77 -7.76 7.39 10.77
CA GLY A 77 -8.72 6.63 11.58
C GLY A 77 -8.62 5.12 11.33
N LEU A 78 -8.55 4.70 10.06
CA LEU A 78 -8.37 3.28 9.71
C LEU A 78 -7.00 2.75 10.17
N SER A 79 -5.94 3.54 10.06
CA SER A 79 -4.61 3.17 10.55
C SER A 79 -4.63 2.89 12.05
N LEU A 80 -5.25 3.78 12.82
CA LEU A 80 -5.39 3.61 14.27
C LEU A 80 -6.17 2.34 14.61
N LEU A 81 -7.29 2.09 13.92
CA LEU A 81 -8.09 0.88 14.12
C LEU A 81 -7.30 -0.40 13.79
N ILE A 82 -6.48 -0.39 12.73
CA ILE A 82 -5.62 -1.53 12.38
C ILE A 82 -4.57 -1.75 13.47
N THR A 83 -3.90 -0.70 13.94
CA THR A 83 -2.91 -0.84 15.03
C THR A 83 -3.56 -1.38 16.31
N LEU A 84 -4.68 -0.81 16.74
CA LEU A 84 -5.36 -1.27 17.95
C LEU A 84 -5.88 -2.71 17.78
N GLY A 85 -6.50 -3.03 16.66
CA GLY A 85 -7.03 -4.36 16.39
C GLY A 85 -5.93 -5.43 16.34
N SER A 86 -4.85 -5.19 15.61
CA SER A 86 -3.71 -6.12 15.54
C SER A 86 -3.01 -6.27 16.89
N TYR A 87 -2.83 -5.18 17.65
CA TYR A 87 -2.25 -5.23 18.99
C TYR A 87 -3.10 -6.03 19.99
N MET A 88 -4.42 -5.94 19.88
CA MET A 88 -5.34 -6.74 20.72
C MET A 88 -5.34 -8.22 20.34
N PHE A 89 -5.10 -8.54 19.10
CA PHE A 89 -5.02 -9.92 18.60
C PHE A 89 -3.67 -10.57 18.97
N SER A 90 -2.55 -9.91 18.64
CA SER A 90 -1.19 -10.34 18.99
C SER A 90 -0.29 -9.12 19.15
N LYS A 91 0.38 -9.01 20.30
CA LYS A 91 1.34 -7.92 20.53
C LYS A 91 2.60 -8.05 19.68
N GLU A 92 2.98 -9.28 19.34
CA GLU A 92 4.18 -9.58 18.56
C GLU A 92 3.98 -9.24 17.09
N ASP A 93 2.76 -9.45 16.57
CA ASP A 93 2.38 -9.19 15.18
C ASP A 93 1.66 -7.85 14.99
N ALA A 94 1.68 -6.98 16.00
CA ALA A 94 1.03 -5.68 15.94
C ALA A 94 1.52 -4.84 14.75
N ILE A 95 0.60 -4.19 14.04
CA ILE A 95 0.91 -3.37 12.87
C ILE A 95 1.06 -1.92 13.30
N TYR A 96 2.31 -1.44 13.37
CA TYR A 96 2.60 -0.06 13.75
C TYR A 96 2.67 0.90 12.57
N PHE A 97 3.13 0.44 11.40
CA PHE A 97 3.19 1.25 10.19
C PHE A 97 3.01 0.42 8.91
N GLY A 98 1.80 -0.12 8.73
CA GLY A 98 1.42 -0.90 7.54
C GLY A 98 1.03 -0.01 6.35
N ILE A 99 0.56 -0.62 5.26
CA ILE A 99 0.29 0.06 3.99
C ILE A 99 -0.78 1.17 4.10
N ILE A 100 -1.79 1.06 5.00
CA ILE A 100 -2.78 2.12 5.21
C ILE A 100 -2.14 3.33 5.91
N HIS A 101 -1.22 3.11 6.88
CA HIS A 101 -0.43 4.17 7.50
C HIS A 101 0.43 4.88 6.44
N PHE A 102 1.08 4.11 5.57
CA PHE A 102 1.80 4.66 4.44
C PHE A 102 0.90 5.56 3.56
N PHE A 103 -0.32 5.12 3.22
CA PHE A 103 -1.23 5.94 2.41
C PHE A 103 -1.67 7.22 3.13
N ALA A 104 -1.84 7.19 4.46
CA ALA A 104 -2.06 8.39 5.25
C ALA A 104 -0.87 9.35 5.14
N GLY A 105 0.34 8.86 5.40
CA GLY A 105 1.59 9.62 5.29
C GLY A 105 1.82 10.15 3.88
N ALA A 106 1.67 9.33 2.84
CA ALA A 106 1.80 9.74 1.44
C ALA A 106 0.77 10.82 1.04
N THR A 107 -0.47 10.72 1.56
CA THR A 107 -1.49 11.74 1.34
C THR A 107 -1.11 13.06 2.00
N LEU A 108 -0.58 13.02 3.24
CA LEU A 108 -0.08 14.21 3.94
C LEU A 108 1.08 14.86 3.17
N VAL A 109 2.11 14.07 2.80
CA VAL A 109 3.23 14.56 2.00
C VAL A 109 2.74 15.19 0.71
N HIS A 110 1.80 14.53 0.00
CA HIS A 110 1.25 15.08 -1.24
C HIS A 110 0.52 16.41 -0.99
N MET A 111 -0.24 16.56 0.09
CA MET A 111 -0.89 17.83 0.44
C MET A 111 0.12 18.96 0.62
N LEU A 112 1.26 18.68 1.25
CA LEU A 112 2.30 19.68 1.51
C LEU A 112 3.05 20.08 0.25
N ILE A 113 3.41 19.12 -0.61
CA ILE A 113 4.31 19.38 -1.74
C ILE A 113 3.63 19.43 -3.11
N LYS A 114 2.30 19.23 -3.21
CA LYS A 114 1.56 19.22 -4.49
C LYS A 114 1.79 20.44 -5.38
N LYS A 115 2.02 21.62 -4.76
CA LYS A 115 2.32 22.87 -5.48
C LYS A 115 3.64 22.79 -6.23
N TYR A 116 4.63 22.10 -5.65
CA TYR A 116 5.97 21.96 -6.23
C TYR A 116 6.03 20.78 -7.21
N ILE A 117 5.45 19.65 -6.85
CA ILE A 117 5.40 18.44 -7.69
C ILE A 117 4.78 18.72 -9.07
N LYS A 118 3.72 19.53 -9.13
CA LYS A 118 3.06 19.91 -10.40
C LYS A 118 3.97 20.68 -11.38
N LYS A 119 5.08 21.26 -10.89
CA LYS A 119 6.03 22.01 -11.72
C LYS A 119 7.14 21.12 -12.28
N ILE A 120 7.27 19.89 -11.80
CA ILE A 120 8.32 18.96 -12.23
C ILE A 120 7.94 18.40 -13.60
N ASN A 121 8.92 18.34 -14.51
CA ASN A 121 8.75 17.65 -15.78
C ASN A 121 8.39 16.18 -15.52
N PRO A 122 7.28 15.64 -16.08
CA PRO A 122 6.80 14.29 -15.79
C PRO A 122 7.83 13.20 -16.09
N LYS A 123 8.58 13.32 -17.20
CA LYS A 123 9.63 12.36 -17.56
C LYS A 123 10.76 12.34 -16.51
N LEU A 124 11.23 13.53 -16.11
CA LEU A 124 12.25 13.65 -15.07
C LEU A 124 11.73 13.11 -13.73
N GLY A 125 10.50 13.48 -13.35
CA GLY A 125 9.84 12.97 -12.14
C GLY A 125 9.76 11.45 -12.12
N LEU A 126 9.37 10.84 -13.23
CA LEU A 126 9.29 9.37 -13.34
C LEU A 126 10.68 8.73 -13.18
N ILE A 127 11.68 9.22 -13.91
CA ILE A 127 13.05 8.67 -13.88
C ILE A 127 13.65 8.79 -12.48
N VAL A 128 13.60 9.98 -11.87
CA VAL A 128 14.20 10.22 -10.54
C VAL A 128 13.54 9.35 -9.48
N ASN A 129 12.20 9.28 -9.45
CA ASN A 129 11.50 8.46 -8.46
C ASN A 129 11.76 6.96 -8.67
N THR A 130 11.93 6.49 -9.92
CA THR A 130 12.32 5.09 -10.21
C THR A 130 13.70 4.81 -9.63
N ILE A 131 14.68 5.66 -9.90
CA ILE A 131 16.04 5.50 -9.38
C ILE A 131 16.04 5.48 -7.86
N LEU A 132 15.37 6.46 -7.22
CA LEU A 132 15.32 6.56 -5.76
C LEU A 132 14.62 5.34 -5.13
N PHE A 133 13.51 4.86 -5.71
CA PHE A 133 12.84 3.66 -5.22
C PHE A 133 13.77 2.44 -5.27
N VAL A 134 14.41 2.20 -6.42
CA VAL A 134 15.28 1.04 -6.63
C VAL A 134 16.52 1.11 -5.73
N CYS A 135 17.15 2.29 -5.62
CA CYS A 135 18.35 2.46 -4.81
C CYS A 135 18.08 2.33 -3.31
N LEU A 136 16.90 2.80 -2.84
CA LEU A 136 16.55 2.85 -1.42
C LEU A 136 15.65 1.69 -0.98
N LYS A 137 15.30 0.75 -1.87
CA LYS A 137 14.35 -0.34 -1.56
C LYS A 137 14.73 -1.16 -0.31
N ARG A 138 16.00 -1.24 0.02
CA ARG A 138 16.53 -2.01 1.16
C ARG A 138 16.95 -1.14 2.35
N ILE A 139 16.59 0.14 2.38
CA ILE A 139 17.04 1.06 3.43
C ILE A 139 16.62 0.59 4.82
N TYR A 140 15.42 0.05 4.98
CA TYR A 140 14.92 -0.44 6.26
C TYR A 140 15.55 -1.78 6.69
N TYR A 141 16.34 -2.42 5.81
CA TYR A 141 17.22 -3.55 6.14
C TYR A 141 18.67 -3.10 6.35
N GLY A 142 18.94 -1.80 6.53
CA GLY A 142 20.29 -1.29 6.78
C GLY A 142 21.18 -1.21 5.54
N SER A 143 20.62 -1.24 4.32
CA SER A 143 21.44 -1.15 3.10
C SER A 143 20.78 -0.32 2.00
N ILE A 144 21.60 0.38 1.21
CA ILE A 144 21.20 1.14 0.03
C ILE A 144 22.05 0.75 -1.18
N PHE A 145 21.63 1.14 -2.38
CA PHE A 145 22.32 0.81 -3.64
C PHE A 145 22.64 -0.70 -3.78
N PHE A 146 21.63 -1.55 -3.57
CA PHE A 146 21.78 -3.03 -3.68
C PHE A 146 22.75 -3.63 -2.65
N GLY A 147 22.90 -3.03 -1.47
CA GLY A 147 23.81 -3.49 -0.44
C GLY A 147 25.24 -2.93 -0.52
N LYS A 148 25.51 -2.04 -1.51
CA LYS A 148 26.87 -1.46 -1.67
C LYS A 148 27.18 -0.38 -0.63
N LEU A 149 26.18 0.26 -0.06
CA LEU A 149 26.35 1.28 0.96
C LEU A 149 25.52 0.90 2.21
N ILE A 150 26.15 1.05 3.36
CA ILE A 150 25.54 0.82 4.66
C ILE A 150 25.40 2.18 5.36
N PRO A 151 24.18 2.68 5.62
CA PRO A 151 24.01 3.91 6.37
C PRO A 151 24.55 3.78 7.79
N PRO A 152 25.03 4.86 8.41
CA PRO A 152 25.52 4.84 9.78
C PRO A 152 24.48 4.27 10.75
N LYS A 153 24.89 3.37 11.66
CA LYS A 153 24.02 2.76 12.69
C LYS A 153 23.28 3.81 13.52
N ALA A 154 23.92 4.93 13.86
CA ALA A 154 23.33 6.03 14.59
C ALA A 154 22.02 6.57 14.01
N LEU A 155 21.78 6.41 12.70
CA LEU A 155 20.48 6.79 12.08
C LEU A 155 19.36 5.84 12.48
N TYR A 156 19.67 4.56 12.68
CA TYR A 156 18.71 3.53 13.10
C TYR A 156 18.47 3.58 14.63
N ASP A 157 19.46 3.99 15.40
CA ASP A 157 19.32 4.16 16.85
C ASP A 157 18.28 5.24 17.20
N LEU A 158 18.00 6.19 16.29
CA LEU A 158 16.94 7.19 16.43
C LEU A 158 15.52 6.62 16.28
N ASN A 159 15.40 5.36 15.88
CA ASN A 159 14.14 4.67 15.61
C ASN A 159 13.14 5.46 14.76
N LEU A 160 13.61 6.03 13.66
CA LEU A 160 12.76 6.77 12.71
C LEU A 160 12.01 5.80 11.77
N PHE A 161 11.31 4.82 12.35
CA PHE A 161 10.62 3.76 11.61
C PHE A 161 9.62 4.30 10.58
N ILE A 162 8.95 5.41 10.84
CA ILE A 162 8.04 6.05 9.87
C ILE A 162 8.77 6.41 8.57
N LEU A 163 10.03 6.81 8.66
CA LEU A 163 10.85 7.20 7.51
C LEU A 163 11.59 6.03 6.85
N GLY A 164 11.59 4.84 7.46
CA GLY A 164 12.32 3.68 6.96
C GLY A 164 13.68 3.43 7.63
N LEU A 165 13.89 3.98 8.80
CA LEU A 165 15.07 3.79 9.63
C LEU A 165 14.63 3.22 11.00
N PRO A 166 14.15 1.96 11.05
CA PRO A 166 13.71 1.34 12.28
C PRO A 166 14.92 0.95 13.14
N SER A 167 14.77 0.98 14.47
CA SER A 167 15.77 0.40 15.38
C SER A 167 15.82 -1.13 15.28
N GLU A 168 16.88 -1.74 15.78
CA GLU A 168 17.05 -3.20 15.78
C GLU A 168 15.91 -3.94 16.50
N ASN A 169 15.29 -3.31 17.50
CA ASN A 169 14.19 -3.89 18.30
C ASN A 169 12.81 -3.59 17.70
N PHE A 170 12.72 -2.88 16.58
CA PHE A 170 11.44 -2.57 15.97
C PHE A 170 10.91 -3.77 15.18
N SER A 171 9.69 -4.20 15.52
CA SER A 171 8.95 -5.21 14.77
C SER A 171 7.55 -4.70 14.41
N SER A 172 7.03 -5.11 13.27
CA SER A 172 5.67 -4.82 12.84
C SER A 172 5.20 -5.92 11.89
N GLY A 173 4.04 -6.49 12.12
CA GLY A 173 3.47 -7.55 11.28
C GLY A 173 3.26 -7.15 9.82
N ASP A 174 3.05 -5.86 9.56
CA ASP A 174 3.06 -5.26 8.23
C ASP A 174 3.87 -3.95 8.30
N TYR A 175 4.83 -3.74 7.39
CA TYR A 175 5.72 -2.58 7.46
C TYR A 175 5.96 -1.93 6.11
N PHE A 176 5.39 -0.71 5.95
CA PHE A 176 5.51 0.12 4.75
C PHE A 176 5.95 1.54 5.10
N PRO A 177 7.25 1.77 5.43
CA PRO A 177 7.75 3.10 5.76
C PRO A 177 7.61 4.08 4.59
N LEU A 178 7.64 5.38 4.87
CA LEU A 178 7.56 6.38 3.81
C LEU A 178 8.67 6.19 2.77
N ILE A 179 9.90 6.00 3.19
CA ILE A 179 11.01 5.66 2.30
C ILE A 179 11.20 4.13 2.33
N PRO A 180 11.21 3.47 1.19
CA PRO A 180 11.27 3.98 -0.19
C PRO A 180 9.92 4.16 -0.89
N TRP A 181 8.82 3.75 -0.29
CA TRP A 181 7.52 3.59 -0.94
C TRP A 181 6.90 4.89 -1.45
N ILE A 182 7.29 6.05 -0.90
CA ILE A 182 6.83 7.36 -1.39
C ILE A 182 7.31 7.62 -2.82
N PHE A 183 8.48 7.14 -3.19
CA PHE A 183 8.99 7.29 -4.56
C PHE A 183 8.18 6.44 -5.54
N LEU A 184 7.78 5.24 -5.14
CA LEU A 184 6.88 4.41 -5.93
C LEU A 184 5.50 5.07 -6.11
N PHE A 185 4.98 5.70 -5.05
CA PHE A 185 3.74 6.48 -5.12
C PHE A 185 3.86 7.63 -6.14
N TYR A 186 4.98 8.37 -6.13
CA TYR A 186 5.20 9.44 -7.11
C TYR A 186 5.53 8.91 -8.52
N MET A 187 6.09 7.72 -8.67
CA MET A 187 6.12 7.06 -9.99
C MET A 187 4.69 6.92 -10.54
N GLY A 188 3.76 6.41 -9.73
CA GLY A 188 2.34 6.32 -10.11
C GLY A 188 1.74 7.68 -10.46
N TYR A 189 2.07 8.73 -9.70
CA TYR A 189 1.64 10.10 -9.98
C TYR A 189 2.10 10.58 -11.36
N PHE A 190 3.39 10.44 -11.68
CA PHE A 190 3.95 10.89 -12.97
C PHE A 190 3.55 10.00 -14.15
N LEU A 191 3.20 8.73 -13.93
CA LEU A 191 2.67 7.84 -14.97
C LEU A 191 1.38 8.37 -15.59
N PHE A 192 0.63 9.23 -14.90
CA PHE A 192 -0.59 9.85 -15.42
C PHE A 192 -0.35 10.61 -16.73
N ASP A 193 0.81 11.19 -16.93
CA ASP A 193 1.12 11.97 -18.14
C ASP A 193 1.41 11.08 -19.35
N PHE A 194 1.80 9.83 -19.14
CA PHE A 194 2.13 8.87 -20.21
C PHE A 194 0.98 7.90 -20.50
N ILE A 195 0.23 7.51 -19.49
CA ILE A 195 -0.87 6.55 -19.62
C ILE A 195 -2.17 7.28 -19.31
N LYS A 196 -3.04 7.46 -20.32
CA LYS A 196 -4.34 8.13 -20.17
C LYS A 196 -5.47 7.11 -20.22
N PHE A 197 -6.19 7.00 -19.12
CA PHE A 197 -7.43 6.23 -19.08
C PHE A 197 -8.64 7.14 -19.39
N THR A 198 -9.60 6.62 -20.15
CA THR A 198 -10.83 7.33 -20.49
C THR A 198 -11.95 7.02 -19.50
N LYS A 199 -12.78 8.03 -19.24
CA LYS A 199 -14.02 7.82 -18.48
C LYS A 199 -15.07 7.17 -19.38
N LYS A 200 -15.69 6.10 -18.87
CA LYS A 200 -16.84 5.42 -19.50
C LYS A 200 -17.97 5.30 -18.49
N GLU A 201 -19.12 4.85 -18.91
CA GLU A 201 -20.19 4.46 -17.99
C GLU A 201 -19.67 3.46 -16.95
N ALA A 202 -20.17 3.55 -15.72
CA ALA A 202 -19.70 2.69 -14.64
C ALA A 202 -19.96 1.21 -14.98
N SER A 203 -18.91 0.41 -15.04
CA SER A 203 -19.03 -1.03 -15.29
C SER A 203 -19.67 -1.74 -14.08
N HIS A 204 -20.56 -2.69 -14.33
CA HIS A 204 -21.19 -3.55 -13.33
C HIS A 204 -20.44 -4.89 -13.13
N ASN A 205 -19.27 -5.06 -13.77
CA ASN A 205 -18.42 -6.21 -13.54
C ASN A 205 -17.99 -6.26 -12.07
N ILE A 206 -18.00 -7.47 -11.48
CA ILE A 206 -17.67 -7.70 -10.05
C ILE A 206 -16.27 -7.16 -9.68
N ILE A 207 -15.28 -7.32 -10.55
CA ILE A 207 -13.92 -6.83 -10.32
C ILE A 207 -13.91 -5.30 -10.21
N ASN A 208 -14.65 -4.60 -11.09
CA ASN A 208 -14.80 -3.15 -11.02
C ASN A 208 -15.53 -2.70 -9.75
N ILE A 209 -16.53 -3.48 -9.30
CA ILE A 209 -17.24 -3.20 -8.04
C ILE A 209 -16.28 -3.33 -6.86
N MET A 210 -15.52 -4.42 -6.79
CA MET A 210 -14.49 -4.61 -5.76
C MET A 210 -13.45 -3.49 -5.77
N GLY A 211 -13.00 -3.07 -6.96
CA GLY A 211 -12.07 -1.94 -7.10
C GLY A 211 -12.61 -0.61 -6.57
N ARG A 212 -13.91 -0.36 -6.74
CA ARG A 212 -14.57 0.83 -6.18
C ARG A 212 -14.62 0.83 -4.66
N HIS A 213 -14.72 -0.35 -4.06
CA HIS A 213 -14.82 -0.56 -2.61
C HIS A 213 -13.52 -1.09 -2.00
N SER A 214 -12.39 -0.97 -2.74
CA SER A 214 -11.11 -1.57 -2.36
C SER A 214 -10.63 -1.21 -0.96
N LEU A 215 -10.84 0.02 -0.48
CA LEU A 215 -10.45 0.43 0.87
C LEU A 215 -11.26 -0.29 1.95
N LEU A 216 -12.57 -0.43 1.75
CA LEU A 216 -13.45 -1.16 2.68
C LEU A 216 -13.11 -2.65 2.69
N ILE A 217 -12.93 -3.24 1.50
CA ILE A 217 -12.57 -4.65 1.37
C ILE A 217 -11.20 -4.88 2.00
N TYR A 218 -10.22 -3.99 1.75
CA TYR A 218 -8.92 -4.06 2.41
C TYR A 218 -9.04 -4.04 3.93
N PHE A 219 -9.89 -3.20 4.50
CA PHE A 219 -10.04 -3.10 5.94
C PHE A 219 -10.70 -4.36 6.56
N LEU A 220 -11.65 -4.97 5.86
CA LEU A 220 -12.45 -6.09 6.39
C LEU A 220 -11.88 -7.47 6.06
N HIS A 221 -11.02 -7.60 5.03
CA HIS A 221 -10.64 -8.93 4.50
C HIS A 221 -10.01 -9.84 5.56
N GLN A 222 -9.11 -9.31 6.40
CA GLN A 222 -8.41 -10.13 7.40
C GLN A 222 -9.37 -10.64 8.49
N ILE A 223 -10.30 -9.80 8.95
CA ILE A 223 -11.32 -10.20 9.93
C ILE A 223 -12.21 -11.28 9.35
N ILE A 224 -12.57 -11.15 8.07
CA ILE A 224 -13.42 -12.13 7.39
C ILE A 224 -12.67 -13.45 7.18
N LEU A 225 -11.41 -13.41 6.74
CA LEU A 225 -10.57 -14.60 6.52
C LEU A 225 -10.37 -15.36 7.83
N ILE A 226 -9.95 -14.69 8.90
CA ILE A 226 -9.78 -15.30 10.22
C ILE A 226 -11.12 -15.92 10.69
N GLY A 227 -12.24 -15.20 10.56
CA GLY A 227 -13.54 -15.72 10.93
C GLY A 227 -13.95 -16.96 10.15
N ILE A 228 -13.73 -17.00 8.83
CA ILE A 228 -14.03 -18.17 7.98
C ILE A 228 -13.13 -19.34 8.38
N PHE A 229 -11.83 -19.13 8.51
CA PHE A 229 -10.90 -20.22 8.83
C PHE A 229 -11.09 -20.77 10.23
N SER A 230 -11.41 -19.91 11.22
CA SER A 230 -11.77 -20.37 12.56
C SER A 230 -13.02 -21.26 12.57
N LEU A 231 -14.01 -20.96 11.71
CA LEU A 231 -15.21 -21.81 11.59
C LEU A 231 -14.93 -23.15 10.90
N ILE A 232 -13.97 -23.20 9.97
CA ILE A 232 -13.66 -24.42 9.20
C ILE A 232 -12.69 -25.32 9.96
N PHE A 233 -11.65 -24.77 10.55
CA PHE A 233 -10.54 -25.53 11.14
C PHE A 233 -10.55 -25.56 12.67
N GLY A 234 -11.41 -24.77 13.30
CA GLY A 234 -11.36 -24.52 14.74
C GLY A 234 -10.22 -23.55 15.12
N PHE A 235 -10.36 -22.82 16.22
CA PHE A 235 -9.27 -22.04 16.81
C PHE A 235 -8.76 -22.80 18.01
#